data_47bdf254952ae9843ba270bd1fa1d0e1
#
_entry.id   47bdf254952ae9843ba270bd1fa1d0e1
#
_cell.length_a   1.000
_cell.length_b   1.000
_cell.length_c   1.000
_cell.angle_alpha   90.00
_cell.angle_beta   90.00
_cell.angle_gamma   90.00
#
_symmetry.space_group_name_H-M   'P 1'
#
loop_
_entity.id
_entity.type
_entity.pdbx_description
1 polymer ?
#
loop_
_entity_poly.entity_id
_entity_poly.type
_entity_poly.pdbx_seq_one_letter_code
_entity_poly.pdbx_strand_id
1 'polypeptide(L)'
;MSFDLTEHPLSSEIIAAGGMLTVRRDQVRLPNGNISQREYVEHPGAVVVVPLLANGNVILEKQFRYPLHQVFIELPAGKIDAGEYILATGQRELLEETGYRASEWVKLGHQHPCIGYSN
;
A
#
# COMPACT_ATOMS: atom_id res chain seq x y z
N MET A 1 4.67 27.55 18.86
CA MET A 1 5.99 26.95 18.53
C MET A 1 5.77 25.70 17.69
N SER A 2 6.35 25.63 16.52
CA SER A 2 6.43 24.37 15.79
C SER A 2 7.69 23.65 16.27
N PHE A 3 7.54 22.42 16.77
CA PHE A 3 8.68 21.55 17.03
C PHE A 3 9.01 20.82 15.74
N ASP A 4 10.27 20.86 15.31
CA ASP A 4 10.74 20.03 14.22
C ASP A 4 10.85 18.59 14.74
N LEU A 5 10.01 17.70 14.19
CA LEU A 5 9.98 16.28 14.51
C LEU A 5 10.71 15.44 13.46
N THR A 6 11.39 16.08 12.50
CA THR A 6 12.06 15.40 11.40
C THR A 6 13.16 14.48 11.90
N GLU A 7 13.13 13.23 11.47
CA GLU A 7 14.21 12.28 11.64
C GLU A 7 15.08 12.28 10.37
N HIS A 8 16.39 12.31 10.53
CA HIS A 8 17.31 12.36 9.39
C HIS A 8 17.97 10.99 9.19
N PRO A 9 17.86 10.39 7.98
CA PRO A 9 18.50 9.11 7.69
C PRO A 9 20.03 9.25 7.69
N LEU A 10 20.71 8.29 8.31
CA LEU A 10 22.17 8.19 8.36
C LEU A 10 22.69 7.04 7.51
N SER A 11 22.01 5.89 7.57
CA SER A 11 22.31 4.72 6.76
C SER A 11 21.06 3.87 6.58
N SER A 12 21.07 3.03 5.54
CA SER A 12 19.98 2.09 5.23
C SER A 12 20.57 0.75 4.78
N GLU A 13 19.99 -0.33 5.24
CA GLU A 13 20.32 -1.69 4.81
C GLU A 13 19.05 -2.52 4.59
N ILE A 14 19.12 -3.48 3.68
CA ILE A 14 18.07 -4.49 3.51
C ILE A 14 18.39 -5.64 4.48
N ILE A 15 17.50 -5.90 5.43
CA ILE A 15 17.68 -6.98 6.41
C ILE A 15 16.93 -8.26 6.03
N ALA A 16 15.93 -8.16 5.14
CA ALA A 16 15.25 -9.31 4.56
C ALA A 16 14.69 -8.95 3.19
N ALA A 17 14.84 -9.85 2.23
CA ALA A 17 14.25 -9.73 0.91
C ALA A 17 13.68 -11.09 0.48
N GLY A 18 12.36 -11.18 0.39
CA GLY A 18 11.65 -12.35 -0.09
C GLY A 18 11.10 -12.13 -1.50
N GLY A 19 10.24 -13.06 -1.95
CA GLY A 19 9.57 -12.93 -3.24
C GLY A 19 8.56 -11.77 -3.31
N MET A 20 8.06 -11.32 -2.16
CA MET A 20 7.02 -10.28 -2.08
C MET A 20 7.44 -9.09 -1.22
N LEU A 21 8.15 -9.32 -0.13
CA LEU A 21 8.47 -8.29 0.86
C LEU A 21 9.96 -7.96 0.86
N THR A 22 10.26 -6.68 0.98
CA THR A 22 11.59 -6.16 1.32
C THR A 22 11.49 -5.42 2.65
N VAL A 23 12.34 -5.79 3.61
CA VAL A 23 12.42 -5.15 4.93
C VAL A 23 13.72 -4.39 5.03
N ARG A 24 13.63 -3.12 5.38
CA ARG A 24 14.78 -2.24 5.61
C ARG A 24 14.98 -1.96 7.07
N ARG A 25 16.24 -1.70 7.42
CA ARG A 25 16.65 -1.10 8.69
C ARG A 25 17.48 0.15 8.40
N ASP A 26 17.01 1.27 8.91
CA ASP A 26 17.68 2.55 8.81
C ASP A 26 18.22 2.97 10.18
N GLN A 27 19.42 3.57 10.20
CA GLN A 27 19.84 4.39 11.33
C GLN A 27 19.38 5.83 11.06
N VAL A 28 18.80 6.44 12.06
CA VAL A 28 18.27 7.80 11.96
C VAL A 28 18.76 8.65 13.13
N ARG A 29 18.92 9.95 12.86
CA ARG A 29 19.16 10.96 13.89
C ARG A 29 17.84 11.57 14.28
N LEU A 30 17.49 11.44 15.55
CA LEU A 30 16.28 12.00 16.15
C LEU A 30 16.40 13.53 16.32
N PRO A 31 15.28 14.25 16.50
CA PRO A 31 15.28 15.70 16.77
C PRO A 31 16.12 16.12 17.97
N ASN A 32 16.24 15.27 18.98
CA ASN A 32 17.06 15.51 20.17
C ASN A 32 18.57 15.20 19.97
N GLY A 33 18.98 14.83 18.74
CA GLY A 33 20.34 14.50 18.37
C GLY A 33 20.76 13.04 18.60
N ASN A 34 19.96 12.25 19.29
CA ASN A 34 20.25 10.83 19.52
C ASN A 34 20.13 10.02 18.23
N ILE A 35 20.81 8.86 18.19
CA ILE A 35 20.70 7.90 17.09
C ILE A 35 19.73 6.79 17.50
N SER A 36 18.87 6.39 16.59
CA SER A 36 17.93 5.29 16.75
C SER A 36 17.84 4.45 15.49
N GLN A 37 17.13 3.34 15.55
CA GLN A 37 16.87 2.48 14.40
C GLN A 37 15.39 2.53 14.02
N ARG A 38 15.12 2.39 12.72
CA ARG A 38 13.79 2.22 12.16
C ARG A 38 13.77 0.99 11.27
N GLU A 39 12.82 0.11 11.51
CA GLU A 39 12.60 -1.06 10.66
C GLU A 39 11.23 -0.92 10.00
N TYR A 40 11.19 -1.16 8.69
CA TYR A 40 9.95 -1.03 7.93
C TYR A 40 9.94 -1.90 6.68
N VAL A 41 8.74 -2.21 6.23
CA VAL A 41 8.49 -2.88 4.95
C VAL A 41 8.46 -1.82 3.86
N GLU A 42 9.31 -1.99 2.85
CA GLU A 42 9.27 -1.19 1.63
C GLU A 42 8.17 -1.76 0.71
N HIS A 43 7.17 -0.94 0.41
CA HIS A 43 6.00 -1.35 -0.35
C HIS A 43 5.78 -0.44 -1.57
N PRO A 44 5.46 -0.99 -2.76
CA PRO A 44 5.29 -0.18 -3.98
C PRO A 44 4.02 0.68 -3.99
N GLY A 45 3.17 0.55 -2.97
CA GLY A 45 1.82 1.09 -2.99
C GLY A 45 0.83 0.12 -3.62
N ALA A 46 -0.45 0.40 -3.41
CA ALA A 46 -1.54 -0.35 -3.97
C ALA A 46 -2.70 0.56 -4.38
N VAL A 47 -3.54 0.08 -5.26
CA VAL A 47 -4.78 0.75 -5.65
C VAL A 47 -5.95 -0.08 -5.18
N VAL A 48 -6.90 0.56 -4.53
CA VAL A 48 -8.20 -0.03 -4.17
C VAL A 48 -9.25 0.58 -5.08
N VAL A 49 -10.09 -0.26 -5.65
CA VAL A 49 -11.17 0.16 -6.55
C VAL A 49 -12.52 -0.01 -5.86
N VAL A 50 -13.39 0.96 -5.97
CA VAL A 50 -14.81 0.87 -5.58
C VAL A 50 -15.64 0.76 -6.85
N PRO A 51 -15.94 -0.47 -7.35
CA PRO A 51 -16.65 -0.66 -8.60
C PRO A 51 -18.15 -0.48 -8.37
N LEU A 52 -18.68 0.62 -8.87
CA LEU A 52 -20.10 0.98 -8.73
C LEU A 52 -20.88 0.58 -9.99
N LEU A 53 -21.87 -0.27 -9.83
CA LEU A 53 -22.79 -0.65 -10.91
C LEU A 53 -23.90 0.40 -11.11
N ALA A 54 -24.54 0.40 -12.27
CA ALA A 54 -25.61 1.33 -12.61
C ALA A 54 -26.82 1.25 -11.64
N ASN A 55 -27.03 0.12 -11.00
CA ASN A 55 -28.09 -0.06 -10.00
C ASN A 55 -27.71 0.39 -8.58
N GLY A 56 -26.52 0.97 -8.40
CA GLY A 56 -26.00 1.42 -7.11
C GLY A 56 -25.29 0.36 -6.29
N ASN A 57 -25.20 -0.88 -6.75
CA ASN A 57 -24.46 -1.93 -6.07
C ASN A 57 -22.95 -1.78 -6.27
N VAL A 58 -22.18 -2.23 -5.27
CA VAL A 58 -20.72 -2.29 -5.30
C VAL A 58 -20.29 -3.74 -5.45
N ILE A 59 -19.32 -3.98 -6.34
CA ILE A 59 -18.72 -5.30 -6.49
C ILE A 59 -17.69 -5.50 -5.37
N LEU A 60 -17.80 -6.62 -4.67
CA LEU A 60 -16.87 -7.06 -3.65
C LEU A 60 -16.37 -8.46 -4.03
N GLU A 61 -15.19 -8.80 -3.54
CA GLU A 61 -14.58 -10.11 -3.70
C GLU A 61 -14.36 -10.82 -2.37
N LYS A 62 -14.25 -12.14 -2.42
CA LYS A 62 -13.86 -12.96 -1.28
C LYS A 62 -12.43 -13.40 -1.48
N GLN A 63 -11.56 -13.10 -0.53
CA GLN A 63 -10.15 -13.48 -0.58
C GLN A 63 -9.72 -14.13 0.73
N PHE A 64 -9.03 -15.28 0.63
CA PHE A 64 -8.38 -15.89 1.78
C PHE A 64 -7.08 -15.14 2.09
N ARG A 65 -6.98 -14.58 3.27
CA ARG A 65 -5.77 -13.90 3.75
C ARG A 65 -4.98 -14.85 4.64
N TYR A 66 -3.93 -15.44 4.07
CA TYR A 66 -3.13 -16.48 4.72
C TYR A 66 -2.59 -16.07 6.10
N PRO A 67 -2.04 -14.86 6.32
CA PRO A 67 -1.52 -14.47 7.64
C PRO A 67 -2.55 -14.52 8.76
N LEU A 68 -3.83 -14.35 8.44
CA LEU A 68 -4.94 -14.37 9.39
C LEU A 68 -5.74 -15.66 9.32
N HIS A 69 -5.40 -16.58 8.39
CA HIS A 69 -6.11 -17.84 8.15
C HIS A 69 -7.63 -17.69 8.02
N GLN A 70 -8.07 -16.63 7.33
CA GLN A 70 -9.48 -16.26 7.25
C GLN A 70 -9.83 -15.70 5.87
N VAL A 71 -11.08 -15.93 5.44
CA VAL A 71 -11.68 -15.31 4.26
C VAL A 71 -12.23 -13.94 4.64
N PHE A 72 -11.88 -12.94 3.84
CA PHE A 72 -12.39 -11.57 3.94
C PHE A 72 -13.24 -11.22 2.72
N ILE A 73 -14.18 -10.30 2.93
CA ILE A 73 -14.91 -9.63 1.86
C ILE A 73 -14.22 -8.29 1.66
N GLU A 74 -13.70 -8.07 0.46
CA GLU A 74 -12.84 -6.94 0.16
C GLU A 74 -13.27 -6.23 -1.13
N LEU A 75 -12.86 -4.99 -1.26
CA LEU A 75 -12.86 -4.30 -2.54
C LEU A 75 -11.71 -4.84 -3.41
N PRO A 76 -11.88 -4.91 -4.74
CA PRO A 76 -10.78 -5.23 -5.64
C PRO A 76 -9.58 -4.31 -5.40
N ALA A 77 -8.40 -4.88 -5.26
CA ALA A 77 -7.19 -4.13 -4.94
C ALA A 77 -5.94 -4.88 -5.38
N GLY A 78 -4.93 -4.14 -5.78
CA GLY A 78 -3.66 -4.74 -6.10
C GLY A 78 -2.49 -3.77 -6.05
N LYS A 79 -1.29 -4.34 -6.02
CA LYS A 79 -0.04 -3.59 -5.97
C LYS A 79 0.22 -2.86 -7.29
N ILE A 80 0.83 -1.70 -7.18
CA ILE A 80 1.30 -0.93 -8.33
C ILE A 80 2.57 -1.60 -8.85
N ASP A 81 2.57 -2.00 -10.13
CA ASP A 81 3.75 -2.56 -10.77
C ASP A 81 4.78 -1.46 -11.10
N ALA A 82 6.04 -1.85 -11.25
CA ALA A 82 7.11 -0.90 -11.55
C ALA A 82 6.80 -0.10 -12.83
N GLY A 83 6.76 1.22 -12.70
CA GLY A 83 6.46 2.13 -13.80
C GLY A 83 4.99 2.25 -14.19
N GLU A 84 4.09 1.58 -13.48
CA GLU A 84 2.66 1.64 -13.74
C GLU A 84 2.02 2.89 -13.11
N TYR A 85 1.10 3.51 -13.82
CA TYR A 85 0.30 4.62 -13.28
C TYR A 85 -0.87 4.09 -12.44
N ILE A 86 -1.24 4.82 -11.40
CA ILE A 86 -2.33 4.46 -10.47
C ILE A 86 -3.62 4.06 -11.20
N LEU A 87 -4.04 4.83 -12.21
CA LEU A 87 -5.24 4.52 -12.98
C LEU A 87 -5.11 3.21 -13.76
N ALA A 88 -3.96 2.97 -14.38
CA ALA A 88 -3.69 1.74 -15.12
C ALA A 88 -3.72 0.52 -14.17
N THR A 89 -3.13 0.64 -12.98
CA THR A 89 -3.21 -0.39 -11.93
C THR A 89 -4.67 -0.69 -11.59
N GLY A 90 -5.47 0.33 -11.31
CA GLY A 90 -6.89 0.15 -10.98
C GLY A 90 -7.68 -0.54 -12.10
N GLN A 91 -7.43 -0.16 -13.35
CA GLN A 91 -8.08 -0.78 -14.52
C GLN A 91 -7.68 -2.24 -14.69
N ARG A 92 -6.40 -2.55 -14.53
CA ARG A 92 -5.86 -3.91 -14.61
C ARG A 92 -6.44 -4.80 -13.51
N GLU A 93 -6.36 -4.37 -12.27
CA GLU A 93 -6.83 -5.15 -11.11
C GLU A 93 -8.33 -5.38 -11.16
N LEU A 94 -9.13 -4.38 -11.51
CA LEU A 94 -10.57 -4.54 -11.68
C LEU A 94 -10.89 -5.62 -12.69
N LEU A 95 -10.22 -5.61 -13.84
CA LEU A 95 -10.44 -6.61 -14.88
C LEU A 95 -9.98 -8.00 -14.46
N GLU A 96 -8.79 -8.12 -13.88
CA GLU A 96 -8.20 -9.41 -13.48
C GLU A 96 -9.03 -10.08 -12.38
N GLU A 97 -9.46 -9.32 -11.37
CA GLU A 97 -10.14 -9.87 -10.20
C GLU A 97 -11.65 -10.06 -10.38
N THR A 98 -12.28 -9.23 -11.23
CA THR A 98 -13.75 -9.24 -11.35
C THR A 98 -14.27 -9.52 -12.77
N GLY A 99 -13.43 -9.37 -13.78
CA GLY A 99 -13.84 -9.43 -15.18
C GLY A 99 -14.58 -8.19 -15.69
N TYR A 100 -14.78 -7.18 -14.84
CA TYR A 100 -15.46 -5.93 -15.21
C TYR A 100 -14.49 -4.88 -15.76
N ARG A 101 -15.04 -3.99 -16.56
CA ARG A 101 -14.39 -2.76 -17.03
C ARG A 101 -15.29 -1.58 -16.70
N ALA A 102 -14.68 -0.45 -16.30
CA ALA A 102 -15.40 0.78 -16.06
C ALA A 102 -15.07 1.82 -17.16
N SER A 103 -16.07 2.58 -17.55
CA SER A 103 -15.95 3.69 -18.52
C SER A 103 -15.56 5.01 -17.86
N GLU A 104 -15.90 5.18 -16.58
CA GLU A 104 -15.64 6.40 -15.81
C GLU A 104 -14.83 6.07 -14.57
N TRP A 105 -13.86 6.94 -14.26
CA TRP A 105 -12.96 6.78 -13.14
C TRP A 105 -12.82 8.09 -12.37
N VAL A 106 -12.92 8.01 -11.05
CA VAL A 106 -12.76 9.16 -10.15
C VAL A 106 -11.79 8.78 -9.04
N LYS A 107 -10.76 9.60 -8.81
CA LYS A 107 -9.86 9.42 -7.67
C LYS A 107 -10.55 9.92 -6.41
N LEU A 108 -10.76 9.03 -5.43
CA LEU A 108 -11.41 9.35 -4.17
C LEU A 108 -10.44 9.87 -3.11
N GLY A 109 -9.19 9.40 -3.12
CA GLY A 109 -8.22 9.84 -2.12
C GLY A 109 -6.98 8.98 -2.07
N HIS A 110 -6.24 9.17 -0.99
CA HIS A 110 -5.01 8.47 -0.67
C HIS A 110 -4.97 8.21 0.84
N GLN A 111 -4.50 7.03 1.23
CA GLN A 111 -4.37 6.62 2.63
C GLN A 111 -3.02 5.94 2.88
N HIS A 112 -2.53 6.06 4.10
CA HIS A 112 -1.36 5.37 4.59
C HIS A 112 -1.78 4.43 5.74
N PRO A 113 -2.15 3.17 5.46
CA PRO A 113 -2.77 2.29 6.46
C PRO A 113 -1.78 1.75 7.51
N CYS A 114 -0.50 1.68 7.20
CA CYS A 114 0.50 0.98 8.02
C CYS A 114 1.71 1.86 8.36
N ILE A 115 1.50 3.14 8.65
CA ILE A 115 2.56 4.15 8.84
C ILE A 115 3.59 3.82 9.94
N GLY A 116 3.31 2.88 10.81
CA GLY A 116 4.23 2.46 11.86
C GLY A 116 5.31 1.48 11.38
N TYR A 117 5.12 0.78 10.26
CA TYR A 117 6.02 -0.27 9.79
C TYR A 117 6.04 -0.49 8.26
N SER A 118 5.40 0.35 7.50
CA SER A 118 5.45 0.32 6.03
C SER A 118 5.42 1.74 5.46
N ASN A 119 6.14 1.94 4.36
CA ASN A 119 6.09 3.20 3.62
C ASN A 119 4.96 3.23 2.60
#